data_fe4068a2e1b0e881648e18ee88aff07c
#
_entry.id   fe4068a2e1b0e881648e18ee88aff07c
#
_cell.length_a   1.000
_cell.length_b   1.000
_cell.length_c   1.000
_cell.angle_alpha   90.00
_cell.angle_beta   90.00
_cell.angle_gamma   90.00
#
_symmetry.space_group_name_H-M   'P 1'
#
loop_
_entity.id
_entity.type
_entity.pdbx_description
1 polymer ?
#
loop_
_entity_poly.entity_id
_entity_poly.type
_entity_poly.pdbx_seq_one_letter_code
_entity_poly.pdbx_strand_id
1 'polypeptide(L)'
;MKNKKKKRKGFNASAMRCPYCGASVVYRSADGIYQNNDKGAMLYVCSHYPACDAYVRVHAGTKLPVGSMANRELRALRRTAHFYFDQMYQRGLMTKQEAYQWMANLIGAPLSQAHIGYLREYYCTQVIEESKKYLVRCHVDPDQHLSLIHI
;
A
#
# COMPACT_ATOMS: atom_id res chain seq x y z
N MET A 1 -43.63 3.96 3.14
CA MET A 1 -42.51 3.60 2.24
C MET A 1 -41.39 3.00 3.08
N LYS A 2 -41.15 1.73 2.92
CA LYS A 2 -40.02 1.07 3.61
C LYS A 2 -38.75 1.41 2.83
N ASN A 3 -37.84 2.22 3.41
CA ASN A 3 -36.51 2.42 2.90
C ASN A 3 -35.77 1.06 2.91
N LYS A 4 -35.69 0.42 1.77
CA LYS A 4 -34.79 -0.72 1.58
C LYS A 4 -33.35 -0.15 1.68
N LYS A 5 -32.71 -0.28 2.85
CA LYS A 5 -31.26 -0.08 2.97
C LYS A 5 -30.61 -0.97 1.91
N LYS A 6 -29.98 -0.36 0.89
CA LYS A 6 -29.14 -1.09 -0.06
C LYS A 6 -28.08 -1.82 0.75
N LYS A 7 -28.14 -3.16 0.81
CA LYS A 7 -27.07 -3.95 1.40
C LYS A 7 -25.78 -3.58 0.65
N ARG A 8 -24.79 -3.02 1.34
CA ARG A 8 -23.45 -2.85 0.77
C ARG A 8 -22.99 -4.22 0.31
N LYS A 9 -22.64 -4.35 -0.98
CA LYS A 9 -22.04 -5.59 -1.48
C LYS A 9 -20.76 -5.83 -0.69
N GLY A 10 -20.70 -6.94 0.06
CA GLY A 10 -19.49 -7.37 0.74
C GLY A 10 -18.37 -7.64 -0.28
N PHE A 11 -17.10 -7.56 0.19
CA PHE A 11 -15.96 -7.93 -0.63
C PHE A 11 -16.08 -9.40 -1.07
N ASN A 12 -15.97 -9.64 -2.38
CA ASN A 12 -16.04 -10.99 -2.97
C ASN A 12 -14.64 -11.45 -3.39
N ALA A 13 -13.96 -12.21 -2.52
CA ALA A 13 -12.64 -12.75 -2.78
C ALA A 13 -12.59 -13.68 -4.02
N SER A 14 -13.67 -14.40 -4.30
CA SER A 14 -13.73 -15.32 -5.45
C SER A 14 -13.73 -14.59 -6.80
N ALA A 15 -14.07 -13.31 -6.82
CA ALA A 15 -14.03 -12.46 -8.01
C ALA A 15 -12.65 -11.86 -8.27
N MET A 16 -11.70 -11.95 -7.32
CA MET A 16 -10.35 -11.45 -7.52
C MET A 16 -9.61 -12.21 -8.61
N ARG A 17 -8.91 -11.47 -9.43
CA ARG A 17 -7.98 -12.00 -10.44
C ARG A 17 -6.63 -11.30 -10.32
N CYS A 18 -5.56 -12.04 -10.59
CA CYS A 18 -4.23 -11.46 -10.61
C CYS A 18 -4.15 -10.37 -11.70
N PRO A 19 -3.73 -9.12 -11.36
CA PRO A 19 -3.66 -8.05 -12.33
C PRO A 19 -2.53 -8.22 -13.35
N TYR A 20 -1.63 -9.17 -13.12
CA TYR A 20 -0.48 -9.44 -14.00
C TYR A 20 -0.74 -10.58 -14.98
N CYS A 21 -1.36 -11.66 -14.54
CA CYS A 21 -1.54 -12.85 -15.38
C CYS A 21 -3.00 -13.30 -15.51
N GLY A 22 -3.95 -12.64 -14.85
CA GLY A 22 -5.37 -12.95 -14.92
C GLY A 22 -5.79 -14.22 -14.17
N ALA A 23 -4.86 -14.91 -13.50
CA ALA A 23 -5.16 -16.13 -12.76
C ALA A 23 -6.07 -15.86 -11.55
N SER A 24 -6.72 -16.92 -11.07
CA SER A 24 -7.44 -16.90 -9.79
C SER A 24 -6.50 -16.62 -8.63
N VAL A 25 -7.06 -16.24 -7.48
CA VAL A 25 -6.32 -15.83 -6.30
C VAL A 25 -6.64 -16.76 -5.14
N VAL A 26 -5.63 -17.12 -4.36
CA VAL A 26 -5.75 -18.03 -3.20
C VAL A 26 -5.59 -17.23 -1.91
N TYR A 27 -6.52 -17.41 -0.97
CA TYR A 27 -6.39 -16.92 0.40
C TYR A 27 -5.59 -17.93 1.21
N ARG A 28 -4.46 -17.51 1.75
CA ARG A 28 -3.57 -18.40 2.50
C ARG A 28 -2.71 -17.67 3.50
N SER A 29 -2.11 -18.41 4.44
CA SER A 29 -1.07 -17.89 5.34
C SER A 29 0.14 -17.37 4.56
N ALA A 30 0.80 -16.36 5.14
CA ALA A 30 2.09 -15.86 4.64
C ALA A 30 3.27 -16.79 4.97
N ASP A 31 3.03 -17.92 5.66
CA ASP A 31 4.07 -18.91 5.95
C ASP A 31 4.70 -19.41 4.65
N GLY A 32 6.02 -19.44 4.61
CA GLY A 32 6.78 -19.82 3.42
C GLY A 32 6.98 -18.69 2.39
N ILE A 33 6.24 -17.58 2.52
CA ILE A 33 6.41 -16.37 1.70
C ILE A 33 7.15 -15.29 2.50
N TYR A 34 6.72 -15.02 3.72
CA TYR A 34 7.44 -14.16 4.65
C TYR A 34 8.54 -14.95 5.36
N GLN A 35 9.69 -14.33 5.59
CA GLN A 35 10.78 -14.95 6.36
C GLN A 35 10.36 -15.19 7.82
N ASN A 36 9.58 -14.28 8.40
CA ASN A 36 9.02 -14.37 9.73
C ASN A 36 7.53 -14.02 9.65
N ASN A 37 6.68 -14.97 10.06
CA ASN A 37 5.24 -14.78 10.11
C ASN A 37 4.70 -15.04 11.52
N ASP A 38 5.40 -14.55 12.56
CA ASP A 38 5.00 -14.72 13.96
C ASP A 38 3.64 -14.11 14.26
N LYS A 39 3.24 -13.09 13.49
CA LYS A 39 1.95 -12.41 13.64
C LYS A 39 0.79 -13.13 12.95
N GLY A 40 1.06 -14.23 12.25
CA GLY A 40 0.03 -14.99 11.56
C GLY A 40 -0.63 -14.22 10.42
N ALA A 41 0.15 -13.47 9.63
CA ALA A 41 -0.39 -12.72 8.50
C ALA A 41 -1.02 -13.63 7.47
N MET A 42 -2.14 -13.18 6.89
CA MET A 42 -2.83 -13.83 5.78
C MET A 42 -2.68 -13.01 4.52
N LEU A 43 -2.63 -13.70 3.38
CA LEU A 43 -2.42 -13.10 2.06
C LEU A 43 -3.47 -13.58 1.06
N TYR A 44 -3.75 -12.73 0.06
CA TYR A 44 -4.26 -13.16 -1.24
C TYR A 44 -3.08 -13.31 -2.18
N VAL A 45 -2.90 -14.49 -2.74
CA VAL A 45 -1.74 -14.87 -3.55
C VAL A 45 -2.20 -15.35 -4.91
N CYS A 46 -1.52 -14.93 -5.98
CA CYS A 46 -1.77 -15.49 -7.32
C CYS A 46 -1.63 -17.01 -7.30
N SER A 47 -2.58 -17.72 -7.90
CA SER A 47 -2.56 -19.19 -7.97
C SER A 47 -1.35 -19.74 -8.73
N HIS A 48 -0.68 -18.91 -9.53
CA HIS A 48 0.56 -19.27 -10.25
C HIS A 48 1.83 -18.99 -9.43
N TYR A 49 1.69 -18.61 -8.14
CA TYR A 49 2.87 -18.42 -7.28
C TYR A 49 3.70 -19.72 -7.22
N PRO A 50 5.02 -19.69 -7.30
CA PRO A 50 5.92 -18.53 -7.31
C PRO A 50 6.26 -17.98 -8.71
N ALA A 51 5.81 -18.59 -9.80
CA ALA A 51 6.10 -18.11 -11.15
C ALA A 51 5.57 -16.70 -11.39
N CYS A 52 4.33 -16.43 -10.96
CA CYS A 52 3.79 -15.09 -10.77
C CYS A 52 3.75 -14.82 -9.26
N ASP A 53 4.56 -13.87 -8.80
CA ASP A 53 4.77 -13.65 -7.37
C ASP A 53 3.88 -12.54 -6.78
N ALA A 54 2.77 -12.23 -7.44
CA ALA A 54 1.84 -11.22 -6.98
C ALA A 54 1.09 -11.67 -5.73
N TYR A 55 1.05 -10.81 -4.72
CA TYR A 55 0.23 -10.99 -3.54
C TYR A 55 -0.12 -9.66 -2.87
N VAL A 56 -1.03 -9.71 -1.93
CA VAL A 56 -1.38 -8.58 -1.06
C VAL A 56 -1.75 -9.10 0.33
N ARG A 57 -1.37 -8.36 1.35
CA ARG A 57 -1.73 -8.68 2.74
C ARG A 57 -3.20 -8.40 2.99
N VAL A 58 -3.77 -9.14 3.95
CA VAL A 58 -5.13 -8.97 4.45
C VAL A 58 -5.09 -8.22 5.78
N HIS A 59 -6.04 -7.30 6.00
CA HIS A 59 -6.20 -6.64 7.30
C HIS A 59 -6.45 -7.70 8.39
N ALA A 60 -5.71 -7.61 9.51
CA ALA A 60 -5.83 -8.55 10.63
C ALA A 60 -7.28 -8.65 11.10
N GLY A 61 -7.75 -9.90 11.33
CA GLY A 61 -9.11 -10.18 11.78
C GLY A 61 -10.20 -10.01 10.72
N THR A 62 -9.83 -9.78 9.45
CA THR A 62 -10.74 -9.63 8.33
C THR A 62 -10.31 -10.46 7.14
N LYS A 63 -11.11 -10.45 6.08
CA LYS A 63 -10.74 -10.96 4.75
C LYS A 63 -10.56 -9.84 3.72
N LEU A 64 -10.41 -8.59 4.19
CA LEU A 64 -10.24 -7.44 3.32
C LEU A 64 -8.77 -7.22 3.00
N PRO A 65 -8.39 -7.08 1.72
CA PRO A 65 -7.02 -6.77 1.37
C PRO A 65 -6.66 -5.34 1.78
N VAL A 66 -5.41 -5.14 2.18
CA VAL A 66 -4.90 -3.81 2.55
C VAL A 66 -4.63 -2.89 1.35
N GLY A 67 -4.73 -3.43 0.14
CA GLY A 67 -4.50 -2.71 -1.11
C GLY A 67 -4.70 -3.63 -2.30
N SER A 68 -4.11 -3.28 -3.44
CA SER A 68 -4.11 -4.12 -4.63
C SER A 68 -2.93 -5.10 -4.63
N MET A 69 -3.09 -6.23 -5.31
CA MET A 69 -2.02 -7.22 -5.47
C MET A 69 -0.81 -6.60 -6.17
N ALA A 70 0.36 -6.93 -5.69
CA ALA A 70 1.62 -6.41 -6.21
C ALA A 70 2.63 -7.52 -6.43
N ASN A 71 3.35 -7.46 -7.56
CA ASN A 71 4.54 -8.25 -7.79
C ASN A 71 5.73 -7.67 -7.01
N ARG A 72 6.89 -8.33 -7.10
CA ARG A 72 8.11 -7.95 -6.37
C ARG A 72 8.52 -6.49 -6.64
N GLU A 73 8.50 -6.07 -7.90
CA GLU A 73 8.90 -4.72 -8.29
C GLU A 73 7.96 -3.67 -7.70
N LEU A 74 6.67 -3.89 -7.78
CA LEU A 74 5.69 -2.94 -7.22
C LEU A 74 5.75 -2.92 -5.69
N ARG A 75 5.93 -4.07 -5.04
CA ARG A 75 6.13 -4.10 -3.59
C ARG A 75 7.35 -3.29 -3.17
N ALA A 76 8.45 -3.39 -3.91
CA ALA A 76 9.65 -2.59 -3.66
C ALA A 76 9.40 -1.09 -3.84
N LEU A 77 8.70 -0.70 -4.90
CA LEU A 77 8.31 0.69 -5.14
C LEU A 77 7.42 1.23 -4.01
N ARG A 78 6.45 0.45 -3.54
CA ARG A 78 5.58 0.85 -2.42
C ARG A 78 6.37 1.06 -1.13
N ARG A 79 7.34 0.19 -0.83
CA ARG A 79 8.24 0.39 0.34
C ARG A 79 9.05 1.68 0.20
N THR A 80 9.60 1.94 -0.96
CA THR A 80 10.36 3.17 -1.24
C THR A 80 9.45 4.40 -1.12
N ALA A 81 8.23 4.33 -1.66
CA ALA A 81 7.27 5.42 -1.54
C ALA A 81 6.93 5.72 -0.08
N HIS A 82 6.69 4.71 0.75
CA HIS A 82 6.48 4.88 2.19
C HIS A 82 7.69 5.50 2.88
N PHE A 83 8.89 5.06 2.52
CA PHE A 83 10.12 5.59 3.12
C PHE A 83 10.22 7.11 2.97
N TYR A 84 9.94 7.64 1.79
CA TYR A 84 10.02 9.08 1.57
C TYR A 84 8.75 9.82 2.01
N PHE A 85 7.59 9.31 1.69
CA PHE A 85 6.33 9.96 2.03
C PHE A 85 6.11 10.06 3.53
N ASP A 86 6.33 8.99 4.28
CA ASP A 86 6.08 8.96 5.71
C ASP A 86 6.96 9.96 6.47
N GLN A 87 8.15 10.30 5.95
CA GLN A 87 9.02 11.30 6.55
C GLN A 87 8.37 12.67 6.65
N MET A 88 7.46 13.01 5.73
CA MET A 88 6.80 14.32 5.71
C MET A 88 6.06 14.59 7.01
N TYR A 89 5.39 13.60 7.57
CA TYR A 89 4.68 13.75 8.85
C TYR A 89 5.47 13.20 10.05
N GLN A 90 6.28 12.17 9.88
CA GLN A 90 7.11 11.63 10.96
C GLN A 90 8.18 12.62 11.43
N ARG A 91 8.67 13.48 10.53
CA ARG A 91 9.61 14.55 10.86
C ARG A 91 8.92 15.83 11.34
N GLY A 92 7.58 15.83 11.47
CA GLY A 92 6.85 17.00 11.94
C GLY A 92 6.73 18.15 10.94
N LEU A 93 6.99 17.91 9.65
CA LEU A 93 6.90 18.94 8.61
C LEU A 93 5.45 19.28 8.29
N MET A 94 4.55 18.34 8.51
CA MET A 94 3.11 18.49 8.41
C MET A 94 2.43 17.42 9.25
N THR A 95 1.11 17.52 9.45
CA THR A 95 0.34 16.46 10.09
C THR A 95 0.19 15.28 9.13
N LYS A 96 -0.10 14.10 9.68
CA LYS A 96 -0.39 12.91 8.87
C LYS A 96 -1.58 13.15 7.93
N GLN A 97 -2.63 13.81 8.41
CA GLN A 97 -3.80 14.15 7.60
C GLN A 97 -3.43 15.07 6.42
N GLU A 98 -2.61 16.10 6.69
CA GLU A 98 -2.11 17.00 5.65
C GLU A 98 -1.27 16.25 4.59
N ALA A 99 -0.44 15.32 5.03
CA ALA A 99 0.37 14.50 4.13
C ALA A 99 -0.52 13.65 3.19
N TYR A 100 -1.53 12.99 3.72
CA TYR A 100 -2.46 12.19 2.91
C TYR A 100 -3.29 13.07 1.97
N GLN A 101 -3.69 14.27 2.39
CA GLN A 101 -4.36 15.23 1.51
C GLN A 101 -3.42 15.71 0.39
N TRP A 102 -2.17 15.93 0.71
CA TRP A 102 -1.14 16.26 -0.28
C TRP A 102 -1.00 15.15 -1.32
N MET A 103 -0.95 13.88 -0.88
CA MET A 103 -0.89 12.74 -1.79
C MET A 103 -2.15 12.63 -2.65
N ALA A 104 -3.34 12.81 -2.08
CA ALA A 104 -4.60 12.79 -2.80
C ALA A 104 -4.62 13.83 -3.94
N ASN A 105 -4.15 15.04 -3.65
CA ASN A 105 -4.04 16.11 -4.66
C ASN A 105 -3.03 15.75 -5.75
N LEU A 106 -1.89 15.16 -5.37
CA LEU A 106 -0.85 14.76 -6.31
C LEU A 106 -1.34 13.72 -7.32
N ILE A 107 -2.06 12.70 -6.85
CA ILE A 107 -2.55 11.61 -7.70
C ILE A 107 -3.92 11.90 -8.33
N GLY A 108 -4.56 13.00 -7.96
CA GLY A 108 -5.89 13.36 -8.47
C GLY A 108 -7.00 12.40 -8.03
N ALA A 109 -6.94 11.89 -6.82
CA ALA A 109 -7.89 10.93 -6.28
C ALA A 109 -8.56 11.44 -5.01
N PRO A 110 -9.74 10.90 -4.64
CA PRO A 110 -10.34 11.18 -3.34
C PRO A 110 -9.44 10.72 -2.19
N LEU A 111 -9.54 11.41 -1.04
CA LEU A 111 -8.74 11.08 0.15
C LEU A 111 -8.88 9.61 0.56
N SER A 112 -10.08 9.04 0.43
CA SER A 112 -10.35 7.63 0.74
C SER A 112 -9.56 6.64 -0.10
N GLN A 113 -9.03 7.05 -1.25
CA GLN A 113 -8.24 6.22 -2.16
C GLN A 113 -6.75 6.62 -2.18
N ALA A 114 -6.36 7.60 -1.38
CA ALA A 114 -4.99 8.08 -1.30
C ALA A 114 -4.17 7.22 -0.34
N HIS A 115 -3.92 5.98 -0.71
CA HIS A 115 -3.10 5.02 0.03
C HIS A 115 -2.08 4.40 -0.91
N ILE A 116 -0.82 4.34 -0.48
CA ILE A 116 0.27 3.77 -1.28
C ILE A 116 -0.03 2.31 -1.67
N GLY A 117 -0.71 1.56 -0.80
CA GLY A 117 -1.15 0.19 -1.08
C GLY A 117 -2.11 0.03 -2.26
N TYR A 118 -2.71 1.10 -2.75
CA TYR A 118 -3.56 1.10 -3.95
C TYR A 118 -2.85 1.62 -5.19
N LEU A 119 -1.66 2.22 -5.05
CA LEU A 119 -0.93 2.82 -6.14
C LEU A 119 -0.17 1.77 -6.95
N ARG A 120 -0.15 1.96 -8.25
CA ARG A 120 0.71 1.22 -9.16
C ARG A 120 1.99 1.98 -9.45
N GLU A 121 2.79 1.47 -10.36
CA GLU A 121 4.18 1.89 -10.58
C GLU A 121 4.30 3.39 -10.85
N TYR A 122 3.47 3.93 -11.74
CA TYR A 122 3.52 5.35 -12.12
C TYR A 122 3.33 6.26 -10.90
N TYR A 123 2.25 6.04 -10.15
CA TYR A 123 1.94 6.90 -9.01
C TYR A 123 2.87 6.68 -7.83
N CYS A 124 3.36 5.46 -7.61
CA CYS A 124 4.44 5.23 -6.64
C CYS A 124 5.67 6.07 -6.98
N THR A 125 6.08 6.09 -8.23
CA THR A 125 7.21 6.91 -8.71
C THR A 125 6.95 8.39 -8.50
N GLN A 126 5.73 8.88 -8.79
CA GLN A 126 5.37 10.27 -8.54
C GLN A 126 5.44 10.63 -7.06
N VAL A 127 4.91 9.78 -6.19
CA VAL A 127 4.98 9.99 -4.73
C VAL A 127 6.44 10.04 -4.27
N ILE A 128 7.28 9.13 -4.76
CA ILE A 128 8.71 9.10 -4.42
C ILE A 128 9.39 10.41 -4.83
N GLU A 129 9.26 10.80 -6.07
CA GLU A 129 9.94 12.00 -6.61
C GLU A 129 9.47 13.27 -5.94
N GLU A 130 8.17 13.46 -5.79
CA GLU A 130 7.60 14.68 -5.22
C GLU A 130 7.83 14.76 -3.70
N SER A 131 7.81 13.63 -3.00
CA SER A 131 8.17 13.57 -1.57
C SER A 131 9.62 13.98 -1.35
N LYS A 132 10.55 13.47 -2.17
CA LYS A 132 11.97 13.85 -2.11
C LYS A 132 12.15 15.35 -2.32
N LYS A 133 11.50 15.91 -3.34
CA LYS A 133 11.55 17.36 -3.63
C LYS A 133 11.04 18.18 -2.46
N TYR A 134 9.95 17.76 -1.84
CA TYR A 134 9.39 18.44 -0.67
C TYR A 134 10.37 18.41 0.50
N LEU A 135 10.94 17.25 0.81
CA LEU A 135 11.90 17.09 1.90
C LEU A 135 13.13 17.98 1.69
N VAL A 136 13.67 18.01 0.48
CA VAL A 136 14.81 18.87 0.13
C VAL A 136 14.46 20.35 0.31
N ARG A 137 13.27 20.78 -0.11
CA ARG A 137 12.80 22.16 0.11
C ARG A 137 12.69 22.53 1.60
N CYS A 138 12.40 21.54 2.43
CA CYS A 138 12.35 21.70 3.89
C CYS A 138 13.72 21.54 4.56
N HIS A 139 14.81 21.51 3.79
CA HIS A 139 16.19 21.32 4.28
C HIS A 139 16.41 19.98 5.00
N VAL A 140 15.70 18.94 4.58
CA VAL A 140 15.83 17.59 5.08
C VAL A 140 16.55 16.74 4.04
N ASP A 141 17.57 15.98 4.47
CA ASP A 141 18.15 14.93 3.62
C ASP A 141 17.15 13.77 3.56
N PRO A 142 16.53 13.49 2.39
CA PRO A 142 15.52 12.46 2.29
C PRO A 142 16.07 11.05 2.47
N ASP A 143 17.36 10.85 2.28
CA ASP A 143 18.01 9.53 2.39
C ASP A 143 18.54 9.25 3.80
N GLN A 144 18.45 10.23 4.72
CA GLN A 144 18.87 10.05 6.10
C GLN A 144 17.90 9.14 6.85
N HIS A 145 18.44 8.13 7.54
CA HIS A 145 17.64 7.21 8.32
C HIS A 145 17.02 7.89 9.53
N LEU A 146 15.68 7.74 9.73
CA LEU A 146 14.94 8.36 10.83
C LEU A 146 15.46 7.97 12.21
N SER A 147 15.97 6.75 12.37
CA SER A 147 16.54 6.26 13.63
C SER A 147 17.74 7.07 14.12
N LEU A 148 18.43 7.81 13.25
CA LEU A 148 19.56 8.66 13.61
C LEU A 148 19.13 10.02 14.17
N ILE A 149 17.85 10.35 14.11
CA ILE A 149 17.30 11.65 14.53
C ILE A 149 16.98 11.66 16.03
N HIS A 150 16.86 10.50 16.65
CA HIS A 150 16.48 10.32 18.05
C HIS A 150 17.68 10.12 18.99
N ILE A 151 18.86 10.48 18.54
CA ILE A 151 20.07 10.43 19.36
C ILE A 151 20.21 11.69 20.23
#